data_9c0b917bfd77e65d9e59678b7478dec8
#
_entry.id   9c0b917bfd77e65d9e59678b7478dec8
#
_cell.length_a   1.000
_cell.length_b   1.000
_cell.length_c   1.000
_cell.angle_alpha   90.00
_cell.angle_beta   90.00
_cell.angle_gamma   90.00
#
_symmetry.space_group_name_H-M   'P 1'
#
loop_
_entity.id
_entity.type
_entity.pdbx_description
1 polymer ?
#
loop_
_entity_poly.entity_id
_entity_poly.type
_entity_poly.pdbx_seq_one_letter_code
_entity_poly.pdbx_strand_id
1 'polypeptide(L)'
;GRLQERITSTKKGSVTSIQAIYVPADDYTDPAPATTFAHLDATTNLERALTEMGIYPAVDPLASTSRALAPEIVGEEHYQVATRIQRTLQKYRELQDIIAILGMDELSDEDKKTVDRARRVQFFLSQNFHVAEQFTGQPGSYVPVSESVQAFKGILDGKYDNIPEDCFRLVGGI
;
A
#
# COMPACT_ATOMS: atom_id res chain seq x y z
N GLY A 1 0.70 -19.95 18.88
CA GLY A 1 1.39 -19.07 19.85
C GLY A 1 2.83 -19.46 20.19
N ARG A 2 3.12 -20.72 20.61
CA ARG A 2 4.44 -21.10 21.15
C ARG A 2 5.64 -20.82 20.20
N LEU A 3 5.49 -20.99 18.92
CA LEU A 3 6.54 -20.67 17.94
C LEU A 3 6.72 -19.15 17.84
N GLN A 4 5.64 -18.42 17.77
CA GLN A 4 5.62 -16.96 17.63
C GLN A 4 6.29 -16.26 18.84
N GLU A 5 6.05 -16.76 20.03
CA GLU A 5 6.66 -16.23 21.28
C GLU A 5 8.19 -16.40 21.34
N ARG A 6 8.76 -17.31 20.51
CA ARG A 6 10.20 -17.51 20.42
C ARG A 6 10.89 -16.58 19.42
N ILE A 7 10.13 -15.90 18.57
CA ILE A 7 10.63 -14.90 17.64
C ILE A 7 10.76 -13.60 18.43
N THR A 8 11.95 -13.33 18.94
CA THR A 8 12.17 -12.22 19.86
C THR A 8 13.59 -11.71 19.79
N SER A 9 13.82 -10.57 20.41
CA SER A 9 15.16 -10.00 20.65
C SER A 9 15.67 -10.39 22.03
N THR A 10 16.94 -10.70 22.10
CA THR A 10 17.66 -11.02 23.34
C THR A 10 18.84 -10.07 23.51
N LYS A 11 19.55 -10.16 24.64
CA LYS A 11 20.80 -9.39 24.87
C LYS A 11 21.91 -9.71 23.87
N LYS A 12 21.84 -10.87 23.20
CA LYS A 12 22.90 -11.36 22.29
C LYS A 12 22.52 -11.27 20.80
N GLY A 13 21.28 -10.96 20.46
CA GLY A 13 20.82 -10.88 19.09
C GLY A 13 19.31 -10.86 18.96
N SER A 14 18.82 -10.80 17.71
CA SER A 14 17.39 -10.77 17.38
C SER A 14 17.06 -11.76 16.29
N VAL A 15 15.80 -12.18 16.24
CA VAL A 15 15.24 -13.03 15.18
C VAL A 15 14.22 -12.20 14.41
N THR A 16 14.47 -12.03 13.11
CA THR A 16 13.48 -11.48 12.17
C THR A 16 12.89 -12.62 11.38
N SER A 17 11.57 -12.69 11.31
CA SER A 17 10.86 -13.70 10.53
C SER A 17 9.99 -13.10 9.44
N ILE A 18 9.94 -13.76 8.29
CA ILE A 18 8.98 -13.47 7.22
C ILE A 18 8.13 -14.71 7.07
N GLN A 19 6.81 -14.56 7.21
CA GLN A 19 5.87 -15.66 7.24
C GLN A 19 4.81 -15.46 6.16
N ALA A 20 4.65 -16.42 5.27
CA ALA A 20 3.53 -16.47 4.35
C ALA A 20 2.36 -17.19 5.04
N ILE A 21 1.22 -16.53 5.11
CA ILE A 21 0.01 -17.04 5.72
C ILE A 21 -1.05 -17.18 4.64
N TYR A 22 -1.49 -18.40 4.40
CA TYR A 22 -2.61 -18.67 3.52
C TYR A 22 -3.93 -18.43 4.27
N VAL A 23 -4.81 -17.62 3.67
CA VAL A 23 -6.13 -17.31 4.21
C VAL A 23 -7.18 -18.06 3.39
N PRO A 24 -7.80 -19.13 3.94
CA PRO A 24 -8.80 -19.91 3.21
C PRO A 24 -10.00 -19.05 2.83
N ALA A 25 -10.42 -19.12 1.56
CA ALA A 25 -11.60 -18.41 1.04
C ALA A 25 -11.58 -16.88 1.29
N ASP A 26 -10.39 -16.28 1.42
CA ASP A 26 -10.19 -14.87 1.74
C ASP A 26 -10.87 -14.45 3.07
N ASP A 27 -11.13 -15.41 3.97
CA ASP A 27 -11.75 -15.17 5.28
C ASP A 27 -10.69 -14.90 6.37
N TYR A 28 -10.39 -13.64 6.59
CA TYR A 28 -9.46 -13.18 7.63
C TYR A 28 -9.98 -13.39 9.05
N THR A 29 -11.27 -13.76 9.22
CA THR A 29 -11.89 -14.03 10.53
C THR A 29 -11.73 -15.48 10.96
N ASP A 30 -11.25 -16.37 10.09
CA ASP A 30 -10.93 -17.75 10.44
C ASP A 30 -9.97 -17.76 11.65
N PRO A 31 -10.23 -18.59 12.69
CA PRO A 31 -9.45 -18.58 13.91
C PRO A 31 -7.94 -18.81 13.74
N ALA A 32 -7.52 -19.58 12.74
CA ALA A 32 -6.12 -19.89 12.55
C ALA A 32 -5.31 -18.69 12.03
N PRO A 33 -5.69 -18.02 10.91
CA PRO A 33 -5.05 -16.78 10.49
C PRO A 33 -5.22 -15.66 11.51
N ALA A 34 -6.40 -15.46 12.08
CA ALA A 34 -6.67 -14.40 13.05
C ALA A 34 -5.75 -14.49 14.28
N THR A 35 -5.54 -15.70 14.83
CA THR A 35 -4.62 -15.92 15.95
C THR A 35 -3.17 -15.63 15.56
N THR A 36 -2.78 -15.95 14.33
CA THR A 36 -1.42 -15.69 13.84
C THR A 36 -1.19 -14.19 13.67
N PHE A 37 -2.13 -13.46 13.07
CA PHE A 37 -2.03 -12.01 12.85
C PHE A 37 -1.82 -11.22 14.14
N ALA A 38 -2.42 -11.65 15.24
CA ALA A 38 -2.27 -11.01 16.55
C ALA A 38 -0.81 -10.98 17.06
N HIS A 39 0.05 -11.87 16.57
CA HIS A 39 1.46 -11.98 16.98
C HIS A 39 2.43 -11.29 16.01
N LEU A 40 1.97 -10.73 14.90
CA LEU A 40 2.82 -10.11 13.90
C LEU A 40 3.04 -8.62 14.19
N ASP A 41 4.26 -8.16 13.95
CA ASP A 41 4.61 -6.73 14.07
C ASP A 41 4.22 -5.94 12.82
N ALA A 42 4.16 -6.60 11.67
CA ALA A 42 3.71 -6.04 10.41
C ALA A 42 2.96 -7.08 9.59
N THR A 43 1.95 -6.63 8.86
CA THR A 43 1.20 -7.45 7.92
C THR A 43 1.18 -6.80 6.55
N THR A 44 1.37 -7.59 5.51
CA THR A 44 1.19 -7.19 4.12
C THR A 44 0.05 -8.02 3.55
N ASN A 45 -1.11 -7.41 3.41
CA ASN A 45 -2.31 -8.07 2.92
C ASN A 45 -2.38 -8.00 1.41
N LEU A 46 -2.51 -9.15 0.77
CA LEU A 46 -2.74 -9.24 -0.68
C LEU A 46 -4.23 -9.33 -0.95
N GLU A 47 -4.72 -8.44 -1.81
CA GLU A 47 -6.14 -8.31 -2.16
C GLU A 47 -6.36 -8.70 -3.63
N ARG A 48 -7.25 -9.66 -3.85
CA ARG A 48 -7.54 -10.20 -5.19
C ARG A 48 -8.13 -9.15 -6.13
N ALA A 49 -8.99 -8.26 -5.61
CA ALA A 49 -9.59 -7.18 -6.38
C ALA A 49 -8.55 -6.23 -7.01
N LEU A 50 -7.41 -6.02 -6.36
CA LEU A 50 -6.32 -5.21 -6.92
C LEU A 50 -5.67 -5.89 -8.13
N THR A 51 -5.57 -7.22 -8.10
CA THR A 51 -5.07 -8.00 -9.26
C THR A 51 -5.99 -7.83 -10.47
N GLU A 52 -7.31 -7.83 -10.25
CA GLU A 52 -8.30 -7.62 -11.31
C GLU A 52 -8.19 -6.22 -11.95
N MET A 53 -7.75 -5.24 -11.17
CA MET A 53 -7.45 -3.87 -11.65
C MET A 53 -6.06 -3.74 -12.30
N GLY A 54 -5.28 -4.83 -12.37
CA GLY A 54 -3.93 -4.83 -12.92
C GLY A 54 -2.90 -4.11 -12.04
N ILE A 55 -3.12 -4.04 -10.74
CA ILE A 55 -2.21 -3.46 -9.77
C ILE A 55 -1.32 -4.57 -9.18
N TYR A 56 -0.02 -4.48 -9.40
CA TYR A 56 0.98 -5.44 -8.94
C TYR A 56 2.15 -4.70 -8.28
N PRO A 57 2.60 -5.12 -7.08
CA PRO A 57 2.01 -6.17 -6.24
C PRO A 57 0.61 -5.79 -5.76
N ALA A 58 -0.26 -6.78 -5.58
CA ALA A 58 -1.66 -6.59 -5.19
C ALA A 58 -1.80 -6.36 -3.67
N VAL A 59 -1.01 -5.46 -3.11
CA VAL A 59 -1.00 -5.13 -1.68
C VAL A 59 -2.08 -4.09 -1.39
N ASP A 60 -2.97 -4.40 -0.45
CA ASP A 60 -3.93 -3.41 0.05
C ASP A 60 -3.26 -2.52 1.12
N PRO A 61 -3.02 -1.24 0.83
CA PRO A 61 -2.36 -0.32 1.75
C PRO A 61 -3.25 0.08 2.95
N LEU A 62 -4.57 -0.13 2.85
CA LEU A 62 -5.51 0.16 3.93
C LEU A 62 -5.64 -1.00 4.93
N ALA A 63 -5.51 -2.24 4.45
CA ALA A 63 -5.56 -3.43 5.28
C ALA A 63 -4.18 -3.85 5.82
N SER A 64 -3.09 -3.37 5.21
CA SER A 64 -1.73 -3.65 5.64
C SER A 64 -1.33 -2.75 6.81
N THR A 65 -0.58 -3.30 7.76
CA THR A 65 -0.18 -2.58 8.98
C THR A 65 1.29 -2.80 9.31
N SER A 66 1.89 -1.87 10.04
CA SER A 66 3.22 -2.02 10.62
C SER A 66 3.34 -1.24 11.92
N ARG A 67 3.87 -1.87 12.97
CA ARG A 67 4.22 -1.18 14.22
C ARG A 67 5.39 -0.21 14.06
N ALA A 68 6.20 -0.41 13.01
CA ALA A 68 7.29 0.49 12.69
C ALA A 68 6.81 1.82 12.08
N LEU A 69 5.55 1.92 11.65
CA LEU A 69 4.99 3.18 11.15
C LEU A 69 4.64 4.11 12.32
N ALA A 70 5.66 4.66 12.96
CA ALA A 70 5.57 5.62 14.04
C ALA A 70 6.62 6.72 13.82
N PRO A 71 6.33 7.99 14.16
CA PRO A 71 7.25 9.11 13.91
C PRO A 71 8.65 8.90 14.50
N GLU A 72 8.72 8.24 15.67
CA GLU A 72 9.96 7.95 16.38
C GLU A 72 10.86 6.94 15.66
N ILE A 73 10.28 6.14 14.76
CA ILE A 73 10.99 5.08 14.04
C ILE A 73 11.31 5.49 12.61
N VAL A 74 10.30 5.95 11.86
CA VAL A 74 10.43 6.25 10.43
C VAL A 74 10.70 7.73 10.15
N GLY A 75 10.58 8.59 11.16
CA GLY A 75 10.64 10.02 11.03
C GLY A 75 9.29 10.65 10.68
N GLU A 76 9.14 11.93 11.03
CA GLU A 76 7.88 12.66 10.92
C GLU A 76 7.36 12.74 9.48
N GLU A 77 8.25 13.05 8.52
CA GLU A 77 7.86 13.20 7.11
C GLU A 77 7.30 11.89 6.53
N HIS A 78 7.98 10.78 6.73
CA HIS A 78 7.52 9.48 6.26
C HIS A 78 6.16 9.12 6.88
N TYR A 79 6.03 9.29 8.19
CA TYR A 79 4.79 9.04 8.91
C TYR A 79 3.63 9.88 8.37
N GLN A 80 3.84 11.17 8.17
CA GLN A 80 2.81 12.08 7.65
C GLN A 80 2.40 11.72 6.22
N VAL A 81 3.37 11.43 5.35
CA VAL A 81 3.08 11.04 3.95
C VAL A 81 2.28 9.74 3.93
N ALA A 82 2.69 8.72 4.67
CA ALA A 82 1.96 7.44 4.75
C ALA A 82 0.53 7.61 5.27
N THR A 83 0.35 8.40 6.32
CA THR A 83 -0.98 8.70 6.89
C THR A 83 -1.86 9.47 5.89
N ARG A 84 -1.30 10.43 5.15
CA ARG A 84 -2.02 11.15 4.09
C ARG A 84 -2.44 10.23 2.96
N ILE A 85 -1.59 9.30 2.53
CA ILE A 85 -1.93 8.28 1.54
C ILE A 85 -3.13 7.47 2.00
N GLN A 86 -3.07 6.93 3.22
CA GLN A 86 -4.16 6.13 3.77
C GLN A 86 -5.48 6.92 3.81
N ARG A 87 -5.47 8.17 4.27
CA ARG A 87 -6.65 9.03 4.29
C ARG A 87 -7.20 9.31 2.88
N THR A 88 -6.33 9.58 1.93
CA THR A 88 -6.71 9.84 0.53
C THR A 88 -7.34 8.62 -0.10
N LEU A 89 -6.76 7.44 0.09
CA LEU A 89 -7.31 6.18 -0.43
C LEU A 89 -8.61 5.78 0.28
N GLN A 90 -8.72 6.03 1.59
CA GLN A 90 -9.95 5.79 2.34
C GLN A 90 -11.08 6.70 1.84
N LYS A 91 -10.81 7.99 1.67
CA LYS A 91 -11.77 8.93 1.10
C LYS A 91 -12.19 8.55 -0.31
N TYR A 92 -11.24 8.09 -1.13
CA TYR A 92 -11.54 7.60 -2.47
C TYR A 92 -12.47 6.38 -2.44
N ARG A 93 -12.22 5.43 -1.54
CA ARG A 93 -13.10 4.26 -1.37
C ARG A 93 -14.54 4.66 -1.01
N GLU A 94 -14.70 5.65 -0.13
CA GLU A 94 -16.01 6.19 0.23
C GLU A 94 -16.71 6.90 -0.94
N LEU A 95 -15.95 7.61 -1.78
CA LEU A 95 -16.48 8.30 -2.95
C LEU A 95 -16.81 7.36 -4.12
N GLN A 96 -16.23 6.15 -4.19
CA GLN A 96 -16.48 5.20 -5.27
C GLN A 96 -17.95 4.81 -5.38
N ASP A 97 -18.64 4.64 -4.26
CA ASP A 97 -20.08 4.31 -4.26
C ASP A 97 -20.91 5.47 -4.84
N ILE A 98 -20.55 6.70 -4.51
CA ILE A 98 -21.18 7.91 -5.03
C ILE A 98 -20.92 8.05 -6.52
N ILE A 99 -19.68 7.82 -6.96
CA ILE A 99 -19.30 7.86 -8.38
C ILE A 99 -20.05 6.81 -9.19
N ALA A 100 -20.20 5.62 -8.65
CA ALA A 100 -20.90 4.52 -9.33
C ALA A 100 -22.42 4.80 -9.54
N ILE A 101 -23.04 5.55 -8.63
CA ILE A 101 -24.48 5.84 -8.67
C ILE A 101 -24.77 7.15 -9.41
N LEU A 102 -24.03 8.21 -9.11
CA LEU A 102 -24.32 9.58 -9.56
C LEU A 102 -23.35 10.09 -10.63
N GLY A 103 -22.19 9.46 -10.79
CA GLY A 103 -21.13 9.89 -11.69
C GLY A 103 -20.17 10.89 -11.07
N MET A 104 -19.06 11.14 -11.76
CA MET A 104 -18.00 12.07 -11.32
C MET A 104 -18.45 13.54 -11.28
N ASP A 105 -19.40 13.91 -12.09
CA ASP A 105 -19.84 15.32 -12.23
C ASP A 105 -20.52 15.87 -10.98
N GLU A 106 -21.14 14.99 -10.19
CA GLU A 106 -21.82 15.33 -8.94
C GLU A 106 -20.88 15.57 -7.76
N LEU A 107 -19.58 15.26 -7.92
CA LEU A 107 -18.60 15.52 -6.88
C LEU A 107 -18.22 16.99 -6.82
N SER A 108 -17.89 17.46 -5.62
CA SER A 108 -17.26 18.78 -5.43
C SER A 108 -15.90 18.85 -6.12
N ASP A 109 -15.43 20.05 -6.45
CA ASP A 109 -14.09 20.20 -7.07
C ASP A 109 -12.96 19.69 -6.18
N GLU A 110 -13.14 19.75 -4.86
CA GLU A 110 -12.19 19.20 -3.89
C GLU A 110 -12.18 17.68 -3.92
N ASP A 111 -13.37 17.05 -3.96
CA ASP A 111 -13.49 15.60 -4.06
C ASP A 111 -12.97 15.06 -5.40
N LYS A 112 -13.21 15.79 -6.51
CA LYS A 112 -12.62 15.45 -7.82
C LYS A 112 -11.09 15.43 -7.77
N LYS A 113 -10.46 16.44 -7.17
CA LYS A 113 -9.00 16.46 -6.97
C LYS A 113 -8.52 15.31 -6.10
N THR A 114 -9.27 14.99 -5.04
CA THR A 114 -8.94 13.87 -4.16
C THR A 114 -8.98 12.55 -4.92
N VAL A 115 -10.01 12.32 -5.72
CA VAL A 115 -10.14 11.13 -6.58
C VAL A 115 -8.97 11.04 -7.58
N ASP A 116 -8.66 12.14 -8.28
CA ASP A 116 -7.57 12.17 -9.25
C ASP A 116 -6.22 11.84 -8.62
N ARG A 117 -5.93 12.40 -7.46
CA ARG A 117 -4.69 12.10 -6.72
C ARG A 117 -4.67 10.69 -6.16
N ALA A 118 -5.81 10.20 -5.64
CA ALA A 118 -5.94 8.83 -5.15
C ALA A 118 -5.66 7.81 -6.25
N ARG A 119 -6.16 8.03 -7.47
CA ARG A 119 -5.90 7.15 -8.62
C ARG A 119 -4.43 7.16 -9.02
N ARG A 120 -3.77 8.33 -9.03
CA ARG A 120 -2.31 8.41 -9.25
C ARG A 120 -1.53 7.67 -8.17
N VAL A 121 -1.89 7.83 -6.90
CA VAL A 121 -1.30 7.08 -5.79
C VAL A 121 -1.48 5.57 -6.00
N GLN A 122 -2.68 5.14 -6.36
CA GLN A 122 -2.99 3.74 -6.57
C GLN A 122 -2.17 3.12 -7.72
N PHE A 123 -2.02 3.84 -8.84
CA PHE A 123 -1.18 3.39 -9.94
C PHE A 123 0.31 3.44 -9.60
N PHE A 124 0.76 4.43 -8.84
CA PHE A 124 2.15 4.51 -8.40
C PHE A 124 2.53 3.42 -7.38
N LEU A 125 1.56 2.87 -6.65
CA LEU A 125 1.76 1.68 -5.81
C LEU A 125 2.06 0.42 -6.65
N SER A 126 1.69 0.40 -7.93
CA SER A 126 2.10 -0.68 -8.83
C SER A 126 3.56 -0.50 -9.25
N GLN A 127 4.37 -1.56 -9.05
CA GLN A 127 5.81 -1.50 -9.25
C GLN A 127 6.35 -2.71 -9.99
N ASN A 128 7.44 -2.52 -10.72
CA ASN A 128 8.15 -3.59 -11.40
C ASN A 128 9.08 -4.30 -10.42
N PHE A 129 8.82 -5.57 -10.12
CA PHE A 129 9.71 -6.39 -9.32
C PHE A 129 10.65 -7.20 -10.20
N HIS A 130 11.89 -7.37 -9.77
CA HIS A 130 12.87 -8.23 -10.44
C HIS A 130 12.36 -9.66 -10.60
N VAL A 131 11.63 -10.19 -9.61
CA VAL A 131 11.05 -11.54 -9.68
C VAL A 131 9.99 -11.68 -10.79
N ALA A 132 9.39 -10.58 -11.21
CA ALA A 132 8.34 -10.58 -12.24
C ALA A 132 8.87 -10.37 -13.67
N GLU A 133 10.15 -10.08 -13.87
CA GLU A 133 10.75 -9.77 -15.18
C GLU A 133 10.46 -10.84 -16.24
N GLN A 134 10.54 -12.12 -15.85
CA GLN A 134 10.27 -13.25 -16.74
C GLN A 134 8.80 -13.32 -17.23
N PHE A 135 7.87 -12.69 -16.51
CA PHE A 135 6.45 -12.69 -16.84
C PHE A 135 6.02 -11.39 -17.53
N THR A 136 6.61 -10.26 -17.15
CA THR A 136 6.23 -8.94 -17.68
C THR A 136 7.07 -8.53 -18.89
N GLY A 137 8.27 -9.10 -19.05
CA GLY A 137 9.25 -8.67 -20.05
C GLY A 137 9.86 -7.30 -19.75
N GLN A 138 9.62 -6.74 -18.57
CA GLN A 138 10.15 -5.45 -18.14
C GLN A 138 11.16 -5.63 -17.01
N PRO A 139 12.27 -4.89 -17.00
CA PRO A 139 13.25 -4.96 -15.93
C PRO A 139 12.66 -4.46 -14.62
N GLY A 140 13.04 -5.11 -13.52
CA GLY A 140 12.67 -4.68 -12.17
C GLY A 140 13.33 -3.37 -11.78
N SER A 141 12.70 -2.63 -10.88
CA SER A 141 13.19 -1.35 -10.36
C SER A 141 13.34 -1.42 -8.85
N TYR A 142 14.49 -0.99 -8.36
CA TYR A 142 14.68 -0.75 -6.93
C TYR A 142 14.61 0.75 -6.66
N VAL A 143 13.70 1.16 -5.79
CA VAL A 143 13.53 2.56 -5.39
C VAL A 143 13.76 2.67 -3.89
N PRO A 144 14.72 3.47 -3.42
CA PRO A 144 14.92 3.73 -2.00
C PRO A 144 13.66 4.28 -1.33
N VAL A 145 13.44 3.93 -0.06
CA VAL A 145 12.26 4.39 0.69
C VAL A 145 12.17 5.92 0.73
N SER A 146 13.30 6.60 0.89
CA SER A 146 13.34 8.08 0.90
C SER A 146 12.83 8.68 -0.41
N GLU A 147 13.20 8.12 -1.56
CA GLU A 147 12.72 8.56 -2.87
C GLU A 147 11.22 8.26 -3.03
N SER A 148 10.78 7.09 -2.58
CA SER A 148 9.36 6.74 -2.58
C SER A 148 8.53 7.72 -1.76
N VAL A 149 8.99 8.10 -0.56
CA VAL A 149 8.32 9.09 0.29
C VAL A 149 8.20 10.45 -0.41
N GLN A 150 9.29 10.93 -1.05
CA GLN A 150 9.27 12.19 -1.78
C GLN A 150 8.35 12.15 -3.00
N ALA A 151 8.34 11.05 -3.73
CA ALA A 151 7.47 10.85 -4.88
C ALA A 151 5.98 10.89 -4.47
N PHE A 152 5.59 10.14 -3.45
CA PHE A 152 4.23 10.17 -2.92
C PHE A 152 3.83 11.54 -2.37
N LYS A 153 4.74 12.22 -1.68
CA LYS A 153 4.53 13.61 -1.23
C LYS A 153 4.24 14.52 -2.41
N GLY A 154 5.01 14.43 -3.48
CA GLY A 154 4.79 15.21 -4.70
C GLY A 154 3.41 14.97 -5.32
N ILE A 155 2.95 13.71 -5.37
CA ILE A 155 1.60 13.37 -5.85
C ILE A 155 0.53 14.01 -4.96
N LEU A 156 0.65 13.85 -3.65
CA LEU A 156 -0.32 14.37 -2.68
C LEU A 156 -0.36 15.91 -2.64
N ASP A 157 0.76 16.58 -2.88
CA ASP A 157 0.87 18.03 -2.91
C ASP A 157 0.42 18.63 -4.26
N GLY A 158 0.12 17.77 -5.26
CA GLY A 158 -0.40 18.19 -6.55
C GLY A 158 0.66 18.60 -7.57
N LYS A 159 1.94 18.31 -7.31
CA LYS A 159 3.04 18.58 -8.23
C LYS A 159 2.83 17.98 -9.62
N TYR A 160 2.11 16.87 -9.65
CA TYR A 160 1.89 16.06 -10.85
C TYR A 160 0.43 16.05 -11.33
N ASP A 161 -0.40 16.99 -10.89
CA ASP A 161 -1.83 17.04 -11.24
C ASP A 161 -2.08 17.14 -12.75
N ASN A 162 -1.11 17.67 -13.51
CA ASN A 162 -1.18 17.80 -14.97
C ASN A 162 -0.73 16.55 -15.75
N ILE A 163 -0.25 15.51 -15.06
CA ILE A 163 0.24 14.29 -15.67
C ILE A 163 -0.88 13.25 -15.67
N PRO A 164 -1.18 12.57 -16.79
CA PRO A 164 -2.16 11.50 -16.82
C PRO A 164 -1.86 10.39 -15.84
N GLU A 165 -2.89 9.82 -15.21
CA GLU A 165 -2.74 8.81 -14.16
C GLU A 165 -2.01 7.54 -14.62
N ASP A 166 -2.19 7.13 -15.88
CA ASP A 166 -1.54 5.95 -16.44
C ASP A 166 -0.01 6.06 -16.49
N CYS A 167 0.52 7.30 -16.49
CA CYS A 167 1.97 7.53 -16.46
C CYS A 167 2.62 7.14 -15.12
N PHE A 168 1.83 6.83 -14.11
CA PHE A 168 2.33 6.41 -12.78
C PHE A 168 2.41 4.89 -12.61
N ARG A 169 1.98 4.15 -13.63
CA ARG A 169 1.96 2.68 -13.56
C ARG A 169 3.33 2.09 -13.86
N LEU A 170 3.86 1.26 -12.96
CA LEU A 170 5.09 0.47 -13.15
C LEU A 170 6.33 1.33 -13.51
N VAL A 171 6.46 2.52 -12.96
CA VAL A 171 7.52 3.46 -13.34
C VAL A 171 8.77 3.42 -12.47
N GLY A 172 8.72 2.73 -11.34
CA GLY A 172 9.79 2.81 -10.34
C GLY A 172 9.70 4.13 -9.56
N GLY A 173 10.75 4.97 -9.64
CA GLY A 173 10.76 6.32 -9.05
C GLY A 173 10.25 7.41 -10.00
N ILE A 174 9.92 8.58 -9.48
CA ILE A 174 9.60 9.82 -10.17
C ILE A 174 10.38 11.00 -9.58
#